data_c57bdae215c20be92e4bd890b6558439
#
_entry.id   c57bdae215c20be92e4bd890b6558439
#
_cell.length_a   1.000
_cell.length_b   1.000
_cell.length_c   1.000
_cell.angle_alpha   90.00
_cell.angle_beta   90.00
_cell.angle_gamma   90.00
#
_symmetry.space_group_name_H-M   'P 1'
#
loop_
_entity.id
_entity.type
_entity.pdbx_description
1 polymer ?
#
loop_
_entity_poly.entity_id
_entity_poly.type
_entity_poly.pdbx_seq_one_letter_code
_entity_poly.pdbx_strand_id
1 'polypeptide(L)'
;VLLFAKEPTKYLPQARLKFIRYDGVKANVGTEINIIKEKTFDKAIPKIIMEVKEFIKTQLREFQYLDGEEGNFKSIPEYPEFAWFEGIVNALTHRNYSIRGEYIRFIMFDDRIEIHSPGKLPNIVTIENILTQRYSRNPRIARILSEFGWVKEMNEGVKRIYSEMEKFFLRKPVYLE
;
A
#
# COMPACT_ATOMS: atom_id res chain seq x y z
N VAL A 1 2.33 19.24 9.74
CA VAL A 1 1.53 19.36 8.50
C VAL A 1 0.98 18.00 8.10
N LEU A 2 1.81 16.99 7.75
CA LEU A 2 1.37 15.70 7.21
C LEU A 2 0.39 14.90 8.07
N LEU A 3 0.49 15.02 9.39
CA LEU A 3 -0.30 14.21 10.34
C LEU A 3 -1.60 14.90 10.79
N PHE A 4 -1.61 16.23 10.85
CA PHE A 4 -2.69 16.97 11.53
C PHE A 4 -3.28 18.13 10.74
N ALA A 5 -2.65 18.56 9.62
CA ALA A 5 -3.22 19.63 8.82
C ALA A 5 -4.51 19.18 8.15
N LYS A 6 -5.51 20.06 8.11
CA LYS A 6 -6.77 19.81 7.42
C LYS A 6 -6.55 19.56 5.92
N GLU A 7 -5.66 20.32 5.33
CA GLU A 7 -5.29 20.28 3.91
C GLU A 7 -3.77 20.29 3.75
N PRO A 8 -3.09 19.15 3.97
CA PRO A 8 -1.62 19.09 3.91
C PRO A 8 -1.05 19.39 2.53
N THR A 9 -1.82 19.14 1.48
CA THR A 9 -1.42 19.38 0.09
C THR A 9 -1.31 20.87 -0.29
N LYS A 10 -1.87 21.77 0.51
CA LYS A 10 -1.61 23.22 0.38
C LYS A 10 -0.14 23.57 0.66
N TYR A 11 0.53 22.81 1.52
CA TYR A 11 1.93 23.02 1.91
C TYR A 11 2.87 22.05 1.20
N LEU A 12 2.40 20.85 0.94
CA LEU A 12 3.15 19.75 0.34
C LEU A 12 2.25 19.09 -0.74
N PRO A 13 2.18 19.66 -1.95
CA PRO A 13 1.28 19.19 -3.01
C PRO A 13 1.44 17.71 -3.36
N GLN A 14 2.63 17.18 -3.14
CA GLN A 14 2.99 15.77 -3.36
C GLN A 14 2.52 14.82 -2.24
N ALA A 15 2.03 15.34 -1.10
CA ALA A 15 1.60 14.53 0.06
C ALA A 15 0.21 13.91 -0.17
N ARG A 16 0.09 13.10 -1.22
CA ARG A 16 -1.13 12.42 -1.61
C ARG A 16 -0.86 10.99 -2.04
N LEU A 17 -1.90 10.17 -2.00
CA LEU A 17 -1.92 8.83 -2.57
C LEU A 17 -2.94 8.80 -3.70
N LYS A 18 -2.56 8.26 -4.85
CA LYS A 18 -3.43 8.08 -6.00
C LYS A 18 -3.67 6.59 -6.23
N PHE A 19 -4.93 6.19 -6.23
CA PHE A 19 -5.37 4.87 -6.65
C PHE A 19 -5.66 4.91 -8.15
N ILE A 20 -5.20 3.89 -8.87
CA ILE A 20 -5.45 3.72 -10.31
C ILE A 20 -5.77 2.25 -10.55
N ARG A 21 -6.85 1.97 -11.25
CA ARG A 21 -7.18 0.62 -11.73
C ARG A 21 -7.17 0.61 -13.24
N TYR A 22 -6.41 -0.30 -13.80
CA TYR A 22 -6.37 -0.59 -15.24
C TYR A 22 -7.19 -1.83 -15.58
N ASP A 23 -7.78 -1.85 -16.77
CA ASP A 23 -8.30 -3.04 -17.41
C ASP A 23 -7.16 -3.85 -18.02
N GLY A 24 -7.09 -5.14 -17.68
CA GLY A 24 -5.99 -6.01 -18.12
C GLY A 24 -4.72 -5.90 -17.28
N VAL A 25 -3.60 -6.35 -17.86
CA VAL A 25 -2.32 -6.55 -17.15
C VAL A 25 -1.25 -5.50 -17.46
N LYS A 26 -1.55 -4.51 -18.27
CA LYS A 26 -0.64 -3.43 -18.70
C LYS A 26 -1.34 -2.08 -18.65
N ALA A 27 -0.59 -1.04 -18.33
CA ALA A 27 -1.03 0.33 -18.47
C ALA A 27 -0.83 0.78 -19.92
N ASN A 28 -1.92 1.09 -20.60
CA ASN A 28 -1.88 1.64 -21.95
C ASN A 28 -1.92 3.17 -21.91
N VAL A 29 -1.41 3.81 -22.96
CA VAL A 29 -1.29 5.27 -23.08
C VAL A 29 -1.95 5.79 -24.35
N GLY A 30 -2.20 7.09 -24.41
CA GLY A 30 -2.78 7.75 -25.58
C GLY A 30 -4.24 7.34 -25.81
N THR A 31 -4.58 7.01 -27.03
CA THR A 31 -5.96 6.64 -27.44
C THR A 31 -6.43 5.28 -26.92
N GLU A 32 -5.50 4.46 -26.45
CA GLU A 32 -5.76 3.12 -25.93
C GLU A 32 -5.79 3.07 -24.40
N ILE A 33 -5.91 4.24 -23.75
CA ILE A 33 -5.94 4.33 -22.29
C ILE A 33 -7.03 3.42 -21.71
N ASN A 34 -6.63 2.56 -20.76
CA ASN A 34 -7.47 1.53 -20.17
C ASN A 34 -7.67 1.71 -18.65
N ILE A 35 -7.69 2.96 -18.19
CA ILE A 35 -8.01 3.27 -16.79
C ILE A 35 -9.50 3.08 -16.55
N ILE A 36 -9.86 2.12 -15.68
CA ILE A 36 -11.24 1.88 -15.27
C ILE A 36 -11.64 2.82 -14.14
N LYS A 37 -10.72 3.09 -13.22
CA LYS A 37 -10.99 3.89 -12.02
C LYS A 37 -9.77 4.62 -11.53
N GLU A 38 -9.99 5.84 -11.08
CA GLU A 38 -8.97 6.69 -10.49
C GLU A 38 -9.55 7.43 -9.28
N LYS A 39 -8.77 7.51 -8.20
CA LYS A 39 -9.14 8.29 -7.01
C LYS A 39 -7.90 8.83 -6.30
N THR A 40 -7.97 10.09 -5.89
CA THR A 40 -6.91 10.75 -5.15
C THR A 40 -7.32 10.93 -3.68
N PHE A 41 -6.37 10.66 -2.78
CA PHE A 41 -6.48 10.88 -1.34
C PHE A 41 -5.39 11.88 -0.94
N ASP A 42 -5.79 13.04 -0.46
CA ASP A 42 -4.95 14.22 -0.25
C ASP A 42 -5.07 14.86 1.14
N LYS A 43 -5.60 14.09 2.09
CA LYS A 43 -5.81 14.50 3.49
C LYS A 43 -4.56 14.22 4.35
N ALA A 44 -4.66 14.48 5.65
CA ALA A 44 -3.65 14.05 6.61
C ALA A 44 -3.44 12.53 6.58
N ILE A 45 -2.20 12.06 6.78
CA ILE A 45 -1.83 10.64 6.65
C ILE A 45 -2.79 9.69 7.38
N PRO A 46 -3.18 9.93 8.65
CA PRO A 46 -4.13 9.03 9.32
C PRO A 46 -5.48 8.92 8.60
N LYS A 47 -5.98 10.03 8.03
CA LYS A 47 -7.22 10.04 7.26
C LYS A 47 -7.06 9.31 5.93
N ILE A 48 -5.92 9.50 5.24
CA ILE A 48 -5.61 8.75 4.01
C ILE A 48 -5.65 7.26 4.31
N ILE A 49 -4.97 6.79 5.36
CA ILE A 49 -4.92 5.37 5.73
C ILE A 49 -6.32 4.80 5.93
N MET A 50 -7.16 5.48 6.70
CA MET A 50 -8.54 5.04 6.95
C MET A 50 -9.38 5.00 5.67
N GLU A 51 -9.37 6.08 4.89
CA GLU A 51 -10.19 6.19 3.67
C GLU A 51 -9.74 5.23 2.58
N VAL A 52 -8.43 5.06 2.40
CA VAL A 52 -7.86 4.12 1.41
C VAL A 52 -8.18 2.69 1.82
N LYS A 53 -8.09 2.35 3.09
CA LYS A 53 -8.42 1.01 3.59
C LYS A 53 -9.84 0.60 3.20
N GLU A 54 -10.81 1.43 3.53
CA GLU A 54 -12.21 1.15 3.20
C GLU A 54 -12.47 1.17 1.69
N PHE A 55 -11.83 2.08 0.97
CA PHE A 55 -11.99 2.16 -0.47
C PHE A 55 -11.42 0.92 -1.19
N ILE A 56 -10.21 0.46 -0.84
CA ILE A 56 -9.60 -0.70 -1.51
C ILE A 56 -10.41 -1.97 -1.29
N LYS A 57 -10.99 -2.18 -0.11
CA LYS A 57 -11.91 -3.29 0.13
C LYS A 57 -13.02 -3.38 -0.90
N THR A 58 -13.54 -2.23 -1.35
CA THR A 58 -14.60 -2.19 -2.38
C THR A 58 -14.10 -2.45 -3.81
N GLN A 59 -12.78 -2.49 -4.02
CA GLN A 59 -12.18 -2.72 -5.33
C GLN A 59 -11.67 -4.16 -5.52
N LEU A 60 -11.45 -4.88 -4.42
CA LEU A 60 -10.98 -6.25 -4.43
C LEU A 60 -12.13 -7.19 -4.82
N ARG A 61 -11.78 -8.23 -5.60
CA ARG A 61 -12.69 -9.33 -5.88
C ARG A 61 -12.77 -10.26 -4.67
N GLU A 62 -13.90 -10.90 -4.51
CA GLU A 62 -14.09 -11.97 -3.54
C GLU A 62 -14.37 -13.28 -4.26
N PHE A 63 -13.73 -14.35 -3.79
CA PHE A 63 -13.94 -15.69 -4.29
C PHE A 63 -14.71 -16.50 -3.26
N GLN A 64 -15.77 -17.17 -3.69
CA GLN A 64 -16.52 -18.08 -2.83
C GLN A 64 -15.96 -19.50 -2.98
N TYR A 65 -15.80 -20.18 -1.87
CA TYR A 65 -15.48 -21.60 -1.84
C TYR A 65 -16.36 -22.33 -0.80
N LEU A 66 -16.58 -23.61 -1.03
CA LEU A 66 -17.28 -24.47 -0.10
C LEU A 66 -16.27 -24.99 0.94
N ASP A 67 -16.48 -24.64 2.21
CA ASP A 67 -15.73 -25.24 3.30
C ASP A 67 -16.18 -26.69 3.50
N GLY A 68 -15.25 -27.63 3.27
CA GLY A 68 -15.56 -29.06 3.33
C GLY A 68 -15.81 -29.59 4.74
N GLU A 69 -15.37 -28.89 5.78
CA GLU A 69 -15.59 -29.28 7.19
C GLU A 69 -16.92 -28.76 7.72
N GLU A 70 -17.25 -27.51 7.42
CA GLU A 70 -18.49 -26.88 7.90
C GLU A 70 -19.67 -27.00 6.94
N GLY A 71 -19.43 -27.36 5.67
CA GLY A 71 -20.45 -27.45 4.64
C GLY A 71 -21.06 -26.12 4.20
N ASN A 72 -20.45 -25.01 4.57
CA ASN A 72 -20.89 -23.65 4.28
C ASN A 72 -20.03 -22.99 3.21
N PHE A 73 -20.63 -22.09 2.42
CA PHE A 73 -19.86 -21.21 1.53
C PHE A 73 -19.17 -20.12 2.33
N LYS A 74 -17.87 -19.98 2.13
CA LYS A 74 -17.04 -18.89 2.68
C LYS A 74 -16.54 -18.01 1.56
N SER A 75 -16.31 -16.72 1.87
CA SER A 75 -15.72 -15.75 0.94
C SER A 75 -14.29 -15.44 1.36
N ILE A 76 -13.40 -15.36 0.38
CA ILE A 76 -12.01 -14.97 0.57
C ILE A 76 -11.67 -13.85 -0.43
N PRO A 77 -11.05 -12.74 0.03
CA PRO A 77 -10.62 -11.68 -0.87
C PRO A 77 -9.45 -12.15 -1.74
N GLU A 78 -9.29 -11.56 -2.94
CA GLU A 78 -8.21 -11.91 -3.88
C GLU A 78 -6.80 -11.64 -3.34
N TYR A 79 -6.68 -10.72 -2.37
CA TYR A 79 -5.43 -10.43 -1.66
C TYR A 79 -5.65 -10.33 -0.17
N PRO A 80 -4.73 -10.84 0.68
CA PRO A 80 -4.83 -10.70 2.13
C PRO A 80 -4.78 -9.23 2.53
N GLU A 81 -5.75 -8.79 3.34
CA GLU A 81 -5.87 -7.39 3.77
C GLU A 81 -4.57 -6.86 4.35
N PHE A 82 -3.90 -7.66 5.18
CA PHE A 82 -2.65 -7.25 5.80
C PHE A 82 -1.59 -6.88 4.77
N ALA A 83 -1.44 -7.64 3.68
CA ALA A 83 -0.34 -7.44 2.73
C ALA A 83 -0.41 -6.08 2.03
N TRP A 84 -1.56 -5.74 1.44
CA TRP A 84 -1.70 -4.47 0.75
C TRP A 84 -1.83 -3.28 1.72
N PHE A 85 -2.44 -3.48 2.90
CA PHE A 85 -2.56 -2.43 3.90
C PHE A 85 -1.21 -2.04 4.50
N GLU A 86 -0.41 -3.02 4.90
CA GLU A 86 0.97 -2.79 5.36
C GLU A 86 1.81 -2.09 4.29
N GLY A 87 1.66 -2.49 3.01
CA GLY A 87 2.34 -1.83 1.90
C GLY A 87 1.98 -0.33 1.79
N ILE A 88 0.72 0.03 1.99
CA ILE A 88 0.26 1.43 1.99
C ILE A 88 0.83 2.20 3.19
N VAL A 89 0.75 1.61 4.39
CA VAL A 89 1.28 2.23 5.61
C VAL A 89 2.78 2.46 5.48
N ASN A 90 3.52 1.47 4.95
CA ASN A 90 4.95 1.60 4.69
C ASN A 90 5.26 2.67 3.64
N ALA A 91 4.50 2.73 2.55
CA ALA A 91 4.65 3.75 1.53
C ALA A 91 4.48 5.16 2.11
N LEU A 92 3.45 5.39 2.93
CA LEU A 92 3.18 6.68 3.58
C LEU A 92 4.23 7.02 4.65
N THR A 93 4.68 6.01 5.42
CA THR A 93 5.63 6.20 6.51
C THR A 93 7.04 6.50 5.97
N HIS A 94 7.46 5.82 4.91
CA HIS A 94 8.85 5.86 4.43
C HIS A 94 9.06 6.70 3.17
N ARG A 95 8.01 7.31 2.59
CA ARG A 95 8.13 8.22 1.46
C ARG A 95 9.17 9.31 1.70
N ASN A 96 9.95 9.62 0.69
CA ASN A 96 10.78 10.84 0.70
C ASN A 96 9.92 12.08 0.38
N TYR A 97 9.46 12.78 1.41
CA TYR A 97 8.63 13.98 1.24
C TYR A 97 9.33 15.20 0.65
N SER A 98 10.66 15.17 0.49
CA SER A 98 11.42 16.22 -0.21
C SER A 98 11.26 16.14 -1.74
N ILE A 99 10.88 14.99 -2.28
CA ILE A 99 10.62 14.82 -3.72
C ILE A 99 9.24 15.42 -4.02
N ARG A 100 9.23 16.53 -4.77
CA ARG A 100 8.02 17.32 -5.03
C ARG A 100 7.23 16.90 -6.26
N GLY A 101 7.88 16.37 -7.29
CA GLY A 101 7.26 16.03 -8.58
C GLY A 101 6.47 14.73 -8.60
N GLU A 102 6.51 13.93 -7.53
CA GLU A 102 5.95 12.60 -7.49
C GLU A 102 5.06 12.37 -6.24
N TYR A 103 4.14 11.41 -6.33
CA TYR A 103 3.23 11.02 -5.25
C TYR A 103 3.15 9.50 -5.13
N ILE A 104 2.56 8.99 -4.04
CA ILE A 104 2.36 7.56 -3.87
C ILE A 104 1.27 7.09 -4.84
N ARG A 105 1.53 5.99 -5.54
CA ARG A 105 0.57 5.34 -6.42
C ARG A 105 0.26 3.94 -5.90
N PHE A 106 -1.01 3.64 -5.81
CA PHE A 106 -1.53 2.29 -5.61
C PHE A 106 -2.21 1.89 -6.92
N ILE A 107 -1.63 0.95 -7.62
CA ILE A 107 -2.06 0.54 -8.96
C ILE A 107 -2.60 -0.88 -8.88
N MET A 108 -3.80 -1.10 -9.41
CA MET A 108 -4.37 -2.43 -9.58
C MET A 108 -4.44 -2.78 -11.06
N PHE A 109 -3.93 -3.94 -11.38
CA PHE A 109 -4.13 -4.68 -12.63
C PHE A 109 -4.98 -5.92 -12.38
N ASP A 110 -5.32 -6.66 -13.43
CA ASP A 110 -6.10 -7.89 -13.26
C ASP A 110 -5.31 -9.05 -12.64
N ASP A 111 -3.98 -8.97 -12.69
CA ASP A 111 -3.06 -10.01 -12.20
C ASP A 111 -2.21 -9.60 -11.00
N ARG A 112 -2.19 -8.32 -10.61
CA ARG A 112 -1.33 -7.82 -9.52
C ARG A 112 -1.74 -6.47 -8.96
N ILE A 113 -1.19 -6.18 -7.79
CA ILE A 113 -1.17 -4.85 -7.17
C ILE A 113 0.27 -4.34 -7.16
N GLU A 114 0.47 -3.06 -7.49
CA GLU A 114 1.73 -2.35 -7.36
C GLU A 114 1.59 -1.15 -6.43
N ILE A 115 2.55 -0.96 -5.53
CA ILE A 115 2.61 0.21 -4.65
C ILE A 115 3.92 0.93 -4.92
N HIS A 116 3.83 2.13 -5.46
CA HIS A 116 4.98 2.97 -5.78
C HIS A 116 5.10 4.10 -4.76
N SER A 117 6.25 4.21 -4.10
CA SER A 117 6.55 5.27 -3.14
C SER A 117 7.80 6.05 -3.56
N PRO A 118 7.74 7.38 -3.75
CA PRO A 118 8.89 8.15 -4.18
C PRO A 118 10.03 8.16 -3.17
N GLY A 119 11.23 7.85 -3.65
CA GLY A 119 12.47 7.86 -2.87
C GLY A 119 13.15 6.50 -2.84
N LYS A 120 14.48 6.50 -2.99
CA LYS A 120 15.30 5.29 -2.85
C LYS A 120 15.18 4.69 -1.45
N LEU A 121 15.54 3.43 -1.31
CA LEU A 121 15.68 2.81 0.00
C LEU A 121 16.69 3.62 0.86
N PRO A 122 16.51 3.68 2.20
CA PRO A 122 17.47 4.36 3.07
C PRO A 122 18.85 3.68 2.99
N ASN A 123 19.93 4.44 3.15
CA ASN A 123 21.32 4.02 2.92
C ASN A 123 21.72 2.63 3.47
N ILE A 124 21.14 2.19 4.56
CA ILE A 124 21.45 0.89 5.18
C ILE A 124 20.49 -0.23 4.78
N VAL A 125 19.38 0.10 4.09
CA VAL A 125 18.38 -0.85 3.63
C VAL A 125 18.59 -1.10 2.15
N THR A 126 18.68 -2.36 1.76
CA THR A 126 18.75 -2.82 0.38
C THR A 126 17.64 -3.85 0.13
N ILE A 127 17.40 -4.19 -1.13
CA ILE A 127 16.41 -5.22 -1.48
C ILE A 127 16.77 -6.57 -0.82
N GLU A 128 18.06 -6.89 -0.73
CA GLU A 128 18.56 -8.14 -0.15
C GLU A 128 18.35 -8.21 1.36
N ASN A 129 18.43 -7.07 2.07
CA ASN A 129 18.33 -7.04 3.52
C ASN A 129 17.00 -6.46 4.06
N ILE A 130 16.04 -6.14 3.20
CA ILE A 130 14.75 -5.51 3.58
C ILE A 130 13.94 -6.33 4.60
N LEU A 131 14.16 -7.63 4.65
CA LEU A 131 13.52 -8.54 5.62
C LEU A 131 14.13 -8.45 7.02
N THR A 132 15.37 -7.97 7.15
CA THR A 132 16.13 -7.99 8.41
C THR A 132 16.52 -6.61 8.88
N GLN A 133 16.73 -5.68 7.95
CA GLN A 133 17.21 -4.34 8.29
C GLN A 133 16.05 -3.39 8.60
N ARG A 134 16.27 -2.55 9.60
CA ARG A 134 15.29 -1.56 10.06
C ARG A 134 15.83 -0.15 9.88
N TYR A 135 15.03 0.68 9.26
CA TYR A 135 15.28 2.11 9.20
C TYR A 135 13.97 2.88 8.99
N SER A 136 13.75 3.92 9.79
CA SER A 136 12.63 4.82 9.57
C SER A 136 13.10 6.14 8.96
N ARG A 137 12.70 6.41 7.71
CA ARG A 137 13.00 7.69 7.05
C ARG A 137 12.32 8.86 7.77
N ASN A 138 11.11 8.65 8.24
CA ASN A 138 10.30 9.67 8.89
C ASN A 138 9.92 9.21 10.33
N PRO A 139 10.86 9.24 11.30
CA PRO A 139 10.63 8.65 12.63
C PRO A 139 9.47 9.29 13.39
N ARG A 140 9.20 10.58 13.18
CA ARG A 140 8.04 11.25 13.79
C ARG A 140 6.71 10.74 13.24
N ILE A 141 6.65 10.43 11.93
CA ILE A 141 5.45 9.84 11.32
C ILE A 141 5.28 8.41 11.84
N ALA A 142 6.34 7.61 11.80
CA ALA A 142 6.31 6.22 12.29
C ALA A 142 5.82 6.13 13.74
N ARG A 143 6.34 6.99 14.63
CA ARG A 143 5.92 7.04 16.03
C ARG A 143 4.42 7.32 16.18
N ILE A 144 3.89 8.33 15.50
CA ILE A 144 2.45 8.65 15.59
C ILE A 144 1.60 7.52 15.02
N LEU A 145 2.00 6.91 13.91
CA LEU A 145 1.26 5.77 13.35
C LEU A 145 1.36 4.52 14.23
N SER A 146 2.41 4.40 15.03
CA SER A 146 2.54 3.35 16.06
C SER A 146 1.52 3.54 17.19
N GLU A 147 1.25 4.77 17.62
CA GLU A 147 0.19 5.07 18.59
C GLU A 147 -1.22 4.68 18.08
N PHE A 148 -1.44 4.72 16.77
CA PHE A 148 -2.65 4.20 16.12
C PHE A 148 -2.65 2.67 15.95
N GLY A 149 -1.55 1.99 16.31
CA GLY A 149 -1.39 0.54 16.12
C GLY A 149 -1.19 0.11 14.67
N TRP A 150 -0.94 1.04 13.74
CA TRP A 150 -0.72 0.73 12.32
C TRP A 150 0.73 0.43 11.97
N VAL A 151 1.68 0.86 12.78
CA VAL A 151 3.10 0.56 12.65
C VAL A 151 3.55 -0.20 13.88
N LYS A 152 4.15 -1.38 13.69
CA LYS A 152 4.87 -2.07 14.76
C LYS A 152 6.37 -1.88 14.58
N GLU A 153 7.02 -1.40 15.62
CA GLU A 153 8.46 -1.11 15.60
C GLU A 153 9.36 -2.38 15.68
N MET A 154 8.82 -3.57 15.36
CA MET A 154 9.50 -4.85 15.56
C MET A 154 10.04 -5.50 14.28
N ASN A 155 10.11 -4.77 13.17
CA ASN A 155 10.61 -5.28 11.87
C ASN A 155 9.86 -6.50 11.31
N GLU A 156 8.61 -6.69 11.70
CA GLU A 156 7.81 -7.85 11.30
C GLU A 156 6.93 -7.60 10.07
N GLY A 157 6.68 -6.34 9.71
CA GLY A 157 5.73 -5.97 8.66
C GLY A 157 6.01 -6.65 7.33
N VAL A 158 7.23 -6.48 6.80
CA VAL A 158 7.62 -7.09 5.51
C VAL A 158 7.59 -8.62 5.57
N LYS A 159 8.14 -9.22 6.63
CA LYS A 159 8.11 -10.69 6.83
C LYS A 159 6.68 -11.23 6.86
N ARG A 160 5.79 -10.50 7.54
CA ARG A 160 4.40 -10.89 7.63
C ARG A 160 3.67 -10.76 6.29
N ILE A 161 3.99 -9.76 5.46
CA ILE A 161 3.47 -9.68 4.10
C ILE A 161 3.77 -10.99 3.34
N TYR A 162 5.03 -11.47 3.39
CA TYR A 162 5.41 -12.73 2.76
C TYR A 162 4.59 -13.92 3.28
N SER A 163 4.46 -14.04 4.60
CA SER A 163 3.70 -15.12 5.24
C SER A 163 2.21 -15.07 4.89
N GLU A 164 1.59 -13.90 4.88
CA GLU A 164 0.17 -13.76 4.53
C GLU A 164 -0.08 -14.07 3.03
N MET A 165 0.83 -13.66 2.14
CA MET A 165 0.74 -14.01 0.71
C MET A 165 0.87 -15.53 0.51
N GLU A 166 1.77 -16.19 1.23
CA GLU A 166 1.96 -17.65 1.15
C GLU A 166 0.72 -18.40 1.63
N LYS A 167 0.07 -17.98 2.72
CA LYS A 167 -1.19 -18.56 3.21
C LYS A 167 -2.33 -18.48 2.19
N PHE A 168 -2.32 -17.48 1.34
CA PHE A 168 -3.28 -17.28 0.24
C PHE A 168 -2.84 -17.97 -1.06
N PHE A 169 -1.76 -18.74 -1.04
CA PHE A 169 -1.17 -19.39 -2.23
C PHE A 169 -0.82 -18.39 -3.35
N LEU A 170 -0.52 -17.15 -2.98
CA LEU A 170 -0.14 -16.09 -3.89
C LEU A 170 1.39 -16.02 -4.06
N ARG A 171 1.83 -15.40 -5.16
CA ARG A 171 3.26 -15.18 -5.41
C ARG A 171 3.86 -14.27 -4.34
N LYS A 172 5.12 -14.53 -4.01
CA LYS A 172 5.88 -13.68 -3.09
C LYS A 172 5.95 -12.24 -3.60
N PRO A 173 5.89 -11.24 -2.70
CA PRO A 173 6.07 -9.85 -3.08
C PRO A 173 7.44 -9.62 -3.73
N VAL A 174 7.49 -8.76 -4.73
CA VAL A 174 8.73 -8.33 -5.41
C VAL A 174 8.97 -6.87 -5.05
N TYR A 175 10.17 -6.58 -4.57
CA TYR A 175 10.61 -5.21 -4.28
C TYR A 175 11.56 -4.74 -5.36
N LEU A 176 11.35 -3.52 -5.84
CA LEU A 176 12.17 -2.85 -6.87
C LEU A 176 12.57 -1.47 -6.38
N GLU A 177 13.76 -0.98 -6.79
CA GLU A 177 14.24 0.38 -6.51
C GLU A 177 14.36 1.19 -7.81
#